data_3af5885c08d3d63811a4e030b6800774
#
_entry.id   3af5885c08d3d63811a4e030b6800774
#
_cell.length_a   1.000
_cell.length_b   1.000
_cell.length_c   1.000
_cell.angle_alpha   90.00
_cell.angle_beta   90.00
_cell.angle_gamma   90.00
#
_symmetry.space_group_name_H-M   'P 1'
#
loop_
_entity.id
_entity.type
_entity.pdbx_description
1 polymer ?
#
loop_
_entity_poly.entity_id
_entity_poly.type
_entity_poly.pdbx_seq_one_letter_code
_entity_poly.pdbx_strand_id
1 'polypeptide(L)'
;MTRKLFGTDGIRGTANIEPMTPETALKVAMAVGECFKNGAHKHLVVIGKDTRLSGYMLEPALTAGFVTMGMDVVLVGPLPTPAIAMLTRSLRADIGVVLSASHNPYVDNGIKLFGRDGYKLSDELEGKIETCLSKGPSRRAIPAELGRVKRLDDAGGRYIEFVKQSFPRGLRLDGLRIVVDCAHGAA
;
A
#
# COMPACT_ATOMS: atom_id res chain seq x y z
N MET A 1 -22.24 9.57 -3.66
CA MET A 1 -21.52 10.54 -2.81
C MET A 1 -20.26 10.96 -3.55
N THR A 2 -19.99 12.27 -3.64
CA THR A 2 -18.73 12.77 -4.25
C THR A 2 -17.58 12.48 -3.30
N ARG A 3 -16.59 11.72 -3.75
CA ARG A 3 -15.36 11.47 -3.00
C ARG A 3 -14.62 12.80 -2.81
N LYS A 4 -14.15 13.07 -1.61
CA LYS A 4 -13.44 14.33 -1.27
C LYS A 4 -11.93 14.14 -1.15
N LEU A 5 -11.50 12.95 -0.74
CA LEU A 5 -10.12 12.62 -0.44
C LEU A 5 -9.52 11.71 -1.52
N PHE A 6 -10.25 10.67 -1.92
CA PHE A 6 -9.80 9.74 -2.97
C PHE A 6 -10.03 10.34 -4.36
N GLY A 7 -8.93 10.56 -5.08
CA GLY A 7 -8.93 10.88 -6.50
C GLY A 7 -9.04 9.64 -7.39
N THR A 8 -8.74 9.78 -8.67
CA THR A 8 -8.76 8.68 -9.65
C THR A 8 -7.78 7.55 -9.28
N ASP A 9 -6.69 7.87 -8.61
CA ASP A 9 -5.59 6.93 -8.30
C ASP A 9 -5.12 7.10 -6.84
N GLY A 10 -6.05 6.94 -5.91
CA GLY A 10 -5.80 7.05 -4.48
C GLY A 10 -5.82 8.49 -3.96
N ILE A 11 -5.25 8.69 -2.78
CA ILE A 11 -5.06 9.99 -2.14
C ILE A 11 -3.72 10.54 -2.60
N ARG A 12 -3.64 11.80 -3.05
CA ARG A 12 -2.40 12.44 -3.44
C ARG A 12 -2.31 13.87 -2.93
N GLY A 13 -1.09 14.32 -2.70
CA GLY A 13 -0.80 15.70 -2.32
C GLY A 13 0.67 15.92 -2.01
N THR A 14 1.01 17.16 -1.71
CA THR A 14 2.35 17.53 -1.27
C THR A 14 2.60 16.98 0.13
N ALA A 15 3.73 16.29 0.29
CA ALA A 15 4.09 15.65 1.55
C ALA A 15 4.16 16.67 2.70
N ASN A 16 3.68 16.25 3.88
CA ASN A 16 3.58 17.07 5.08
C ASN A 16 2.63 18.29 4.97
N ILE A 17 1.77 18.27 3.97
CA ILE A 17 0.65 19.20 3.79
C ILE A 17 -0.62 18.36 3.59
N GLU A 18 -1.74 18.76 4.19
CA GLU A 18 -3.00 18.03 4.00
C GLU A 18 -3.34 17.86 2.51
N PRO A 19 -3.73 16.64 2.08
CA PRO A 19 -4.07 15.47 2.89
C PRO A 19 -2.91 14.48 3.13
N MET A 20 -1.65 14.83 2.82
CA MET A 20 -0.50 13.92 2.91
C MET A 20 0.31 14.13 4.19
N THR A 21 -0.37 14.22 5.33
CA THR A 21 0.22 14.32 6.67
C THR A 21 0.22 12.96 7.39
N PRO A 22 1.10 12.75 8.40
CA PRO A 22 1.09 11.52 9.20
C PRO A 22 -0.23 11.33 9.96
N GLU A 23 -0.89 12.40 10.40
CA GLU A 23 -2.19 12.36 11.08
C GLU A 23 -3.29 11.82 10.17
N THR A 24 -3.31 12.28 8.93
CA THR A 24 -4.26 11.81 7.92
C THR A 24 -3.94 10.37 7.51
N ALA A 25 -2.67 10.00 7.32
CA ALA A 25 -2.27 8.64 7.03
C ALA A 25 -2.70 7.66 8.14
N LEU A 26 -2.49 8.02 9.41
CA LEU A 26 -2.96 7.24 10.57
C LEU A 26 -4.48 7.04 10.52
N LYS A 27 -5.24 8.12 10.31
CA LYS A 27 -6.71 8.08 10.26
C LYS A 27 -7.20 7.24 9.06
N VAL A 28 -6.56 7.35 7.91
CA VAL A 28 -6.87 6.54 6.70
C VAL A 28 -6.68 5.06 7.01
N ALA A 29 -5.55 4.67 7.61
CA ALA A 29 -5.31 3.28 7.99
C ALA A 29 -6.36 2.74 8.97
N MET A 30 -6.76 3.55 9.95
CA MET A 30 -7.82 3.18 10.89
C MET A 30 -9.17 3.02 10.19
N ALA A 31 -9.53 3.93 9.28
CA ALA A 31 -10.78 3.85 8.51
C ALA A 31 -10.81 2.63 7.58
N VAL A 32 -9.68 2.32 6.94
CA VAL A 32 -9.52 1.09 6.15
C VAL A 32 -9.70 -0.13 7.05
N GLY A 33 -9.03 -0.18 8.20
CA GLY A 33 -9.17 -1.28 9.16
C GLY A 33 -10.62 -1.49 9.61
N GLU A 34 -11.38 -0.43 9.84
CA GLU A 34 -12.81 -0.52 10.15
C GLU A 34 -13.62 -1.16 9.02
N CYS A 35 -13.35 -0.78 7.77
CA CYS A 35 -14.07 -1.31 6.60
C CYS A 35 -13.71 -2.77 6.27
N PHE A 36 -12.48 -3.20 6.57
CA PHE A 36 -11.98 -4.53 6.19
C PHE A 36 -12.01 -5.56 7.32
N LYS A 37 -12.35 -5.17 8.54
CA LYS A 37 -12.43 -6.08 9.70
C LYS A 37 -13.67 -6.97 9.64
N ASN A 38 -13.67 -7.92 8.70
CA ASN A 38 -14.76 -8.86 8.47
C ASN A 38 -14.30 -10.30 8.75
N GLY A 39 -15.08 -11.06 9.51
CA GLY A 39 -14.79 -12.47 9.81
C GLY A 39 -13.83 -12.68 11.00
N ALA A 40 -13.53 -13.95 11.27
CA ALA A 40 -12.78 -14.36 12.47
C ALA A 40 -11.27 -14.55 12.22
N HIS A 41 -10.76 -14.30 11.01
CA HIS A 41 -9.34 -14.47 10.72
C HIS A 41 -8.52 -13.23 11.11
N LYS A 42 -7.22 -13.43 11.33
CA LYS A 42 -6.30 -12.34 11.55
C LYS A 42 -6.06 -11.61 10.22
N HIS A 43 -6.45 -10.33 10.17
CA HIS A 43 -6.33 -9.53 8.96
C HIS A 43 -4.88 -9.12 8.70
N LEU A 44 -4.49 -9.09 7.43
CA LEU A 44 -3.13 -8.81 6.98
C LEU A 44 -3.12 -7.65 5.99
N VAL A 45 -2.18 -6.73 6.18
CA VAL A 45 -1.89 -5.60 5.28
C VAL A 45 -0.47 -5.73 4.76
N VAL A 46 -0.28 -5.55 3.45
CA VAL A 46 1.03 -5.37 2.83
C VAL A 46 1.26 -3.89 2.56
N ILE A 47 2.35 -3.32 3.05
CA ILE A 47 2.71 -1.92 2.79
C ILE A 47 4.05 -1.87 2.06
N GLY A 48 4.05 -1.23 0.89
CA GLY A 48 5.25 -0.88 0.16
C GLY A 48 5.28 0.60 -0.20
N LYS A 49 6.45 1.05 -0.65
CA LYS A 49 6.66 2.47 -0.99
C LYS A 49 7.59 2.61 -2.18
N ASP A 50 7.63 3.80 -2.75
CA ASP A 50 8.69 4.19 -3.66
C ASP A 50 9.89 4.80 -2.89
N THR A 51 10.79 5.43 -3.60
CA THR A 51 12.04 5.98 -3.03
C THR A 51 11.88 7.35 -2.37
N ARG A 52 10.69 7.93 -2.33
CA ARG A 52 10.42 9.26 -1.78
C ARG A 52 10.74 9.33 -0.29
N LEU A 53 11.39 10.42 0.12
CA LEU A 53 11.76 10.67 1.52
C LEU A 53 10.54 10.66 2.46
N SER A 54 9.41 11.19 2.00
CA SER A 54 8.16 11.22 2.76
C SER A 54 7.59 9.84 3.09
N GLY A 55 8.05 8.78 2.42
CA GLY A 55 7.72 7.39 2.78
C GLY A 55 8.14 7.04 4.21
N TYR A 56 9.23 7.62 4.73
CA TYR A 56 9.69 7.41 6.11
C TYR A 56 8.73 7.98 7.16
N MET A 57 7.93 8.96 6.80
CA MET A 57 6.91 9.58 7.66
C MET A 57 5.57 8.84 7.54
N LEU A 58 5.15 8.56 6.31
CA LEU A 58 3.81 8.02 6.04
C LEU A 58 3.69 6.52 6.36
N GLU A 59 4.73 5.71 6.09
CA GLU A 59 4.73 4.27 6.35
C GLU A 59 4.54 3.94 7.84
N PRO A 60 5.28 4.55 8.79
CA PRO A 60 5.04 4.33 10.22
C PRO A 60 3.66 4.79 10.68
N ALA A 61 3.14 5.89 10.15
CA ALA A 61 1.81 6.39 10.50
C ALA A 61 0.70 5.42 10.07
N LEU A 62 0.74 4.93 8.82
CA LEU A 62 -0.16 3.89 8.33
C LEU A 62 -0.03 2.60 9.15
N THR A 63 1.21 2.18 9.43
CA THR A 63 1.50 1.00 10.24
C THR A 63 0.86 1.08 11.61
N ALA A 64 1.03 2.21 12.32
CA ALA A 64 0.42 2.45 13.61
C ALA A 64 -1.12 2.38 13.54
N GLY A 65 -1.71 2.96 12.49
CA GLY A 65 -3.15 2.91 12.28
C GLY A 65 -3.69 1.49 12.12
N PHE A 66 -3.07 0.67 11.26
CA PHE A 66 -3.50 -0.72 11.06
C PHE A 66 -3.28 -1.59 12.31
N VAL A 67 -2.15 -1.45 12.99
CA VAL A 67 -1.86 -2.15 14.25
C VAL A 67 -2.91 -1.81 15.32
N THR A 68 -3.29 -0.54 15.43
CA THR A 68 -4.33 -0.06 16.35
C THR A 68 -5.69 -0.71 16.08
N MET A 69 -5.98 -1.05 14.81
CA MET A 69 -7.20 -1.75 14.41
C MET A 69 -7.10 -3.28 14.52
N GLY A 70 -5.96 -3.82 14.97
CA GLY A 70 -5.74 -5.25 15.15
C GLY A 70 -5.32 -5.99 13.88
N MET A 71 -4.92 -5.28 12.83
CA MET A 71 -4.42 -5.87 11.60
C MET A 71 -2.90 -6.09 11.67
N ASP A 72 -2.44 -7.24 11.22
CA ASP A 72 -1.00 -7.48 11.03
C ASP A 72 -0.49 -6.73 9.80
N VAL A 73 0.75 -6.27 9.86
CA VAL A 73 1.38 -5.49 8.79
C VAL A 73 2.66 -6.17 8.31
N VAL A 74 2.78 -6.32 7.00
CA VAL A 74 4.00 -6.75 6.32
C VAL A 74 4.59 -5.58 5.56
N LEU A 75 5.77 -5.11 5.97
CA LEU A 75 6.53 -4.07 5.30
C LEU A 75 7.45 -4.72 4.26
N VAL A 76 7.34 -4.28 3.00
CA VAL A 76 8.12 -4.85 1.89
C VAL A 76 9.18 -3.89 1.33
N GLY A 77 9.26 -2.67 1.89
CA GLY A 77 10.25 -1.68 1.50
C GLY A 77 9.98 -1.03 0.13
N PRO A 78 11.01 -0.44 -0.48
CA PRO A 78 10.89 0.17 -1.80
C PRO A 78 10.74 -0.92 -2.87
N LEU A 79 9.58 -0.91 -3.54
CA LEU A 79 9.24 -1.82 -4.64
C LEU A 79 8.27 -1.12 -5.60
N PRO A 80 8.27 -1.47 -6.90
CA PRO A 80 7.31 -0.92 -7.85
C PRO A 80 5.88 -1.32 -7.50
N THR A 81 4.93 -0.45 -7.83
CA THR A 81 3.50 -0.63 -7.53
C THR A 81 2.96 -2.03 -7.89
N PRO A 82 3.25 -2.63 -9.07
CA PRO A 82 2.77 -3.97 -9.39
C PRO A 82 3.34 -5.06 -8.48
N ALA A 83 4.50 -4.85 -7.88
CA ALA A 83 5.05 -5.80 -6.90
C ALA A 83 4.16 -5.87 -5.65
N ILE A 84 3.65 -4.73 -5.19
CA ILE A 84 2.77 -4.69 -4.01
C ILE A 84 1.44 -5.39 -4.32
N ALA A 85 0.87 -5.13 -5.50
CA ALA A 85 -0.34 -5.81 -5.97
C ALA A 85 -0.16 -7.35 -6.01
N MET A 86 0.97 -7.81 -6.58
CA MET A 86 1.33 -9.23 -6.61
C MET A 86 1.52 -9.80 -5.21
N LEU A 87 2.25 -9.11 -4.32
CA LEU A 87 2.51 -9.55 -2.96
C LEU A 87 1.22 -9.60 -2.12
N THR A 88 0.30 -8.66 -2.31
CA THR A 88 -1.03 -8.68 -1.67
C THR A 88 -1.75 -9.99 -1.97
N ARG A 89 -1.75 -10.41 -3.24
CA ARG A 89 -2.35 -11.69 -3.66
C ARG A 89 -1.59 -12.91 -3.11
N SER A 90 -0.27 -12.93 -3.30
CA SER A 90 0.56 -14.10 -2.98
C SER A 90 0.63 -14.38 -1.47
N LEU A 91 0.57 -13.34 -0.65
CA LEU A 91 0.53 -13.43 0.80
C LEU A 91 -0.90 -13.59 1.36
N ARG A 92 -1.91 -13.58 0.48
CA ARG A 92 -3.34 -13.61 0.85
C ARG A 92 -3.71 -12.51 1.82
N ALA A 93 -3.11 -11.33 1.62
CA ALA A 93 -3.42 -10.16 2.43
C ALA A 93 -4.82 -9.63 2.10
N ASP A 94 -5.45 -9.00 3.08
CA ASP A 94 -6.77 -8.40 2.89
C ASP A 94 -6.68 -7.11 2.10
N ILE A 95 -5.55 -6.40 2.23
CA ILE A 95 -5.30 -5.14 1.56
C ILE A 95 -3.82 -4.92 1.27
N GLY A 96 -3.53 -4.29 0.15
CA GLY A 96 -2.22 -3.76 -0.21
C GLY A 96 -2.22 -2.24 -0.17
N VAL A 97 -1.16 -1.65 0.35
CA VAL A 97 -0.96 -0.19 0.40
C VAL A 97 0.33 0.17 -0.30
N VAL A 98 0.26 1.12 -1.22
CA VAL A 98 1.44 1.66 -1.90
C VAL A 98 1.57 3.15 -1.60
N LEU A 99 2.72 3.52 -1.08
CA LEU A 99 3.12 4.91 -0.90
C LEU A 99 3.91 5.38 -2.12
N SER A 100 3.23 6.09 -3.02
CA SER A 100 3.83 6.60 -4.25
C SER A 100 2.93 7.65 -4.91
N ALA A 101 3.55 8.68 -5.49
CA ALA A 101 2.89 9.61 -6.38
C ALA A 101 3.30 9.40 -7.86
N SER A 102 3.75 8.18 -8.22
CA SER A 102 4.13 7.84 -9.59
C SER A 102 5.25 8.75 -10.12
N HIS A 103 5.00 9.50 -11.20
CA HIS A 103 5.93 10.42 -11.85
C HIS A 103 5.81 11.88 -11.39
N ASN A 104 5.00 12.16 -10.38
CA ASN A 104 4.90 13.50 -9.79
C ASN A 104 6.25 13.96 -9.21
N PRO A 105 6.49 15.28 -9.06
CA PRO A 105 7.67 15.80 -8.38
C PRO A 105 7.91 15.13 -7.02
N TYR A 106 9.17 15.13 -6.58
CA TYR A 106 9.60 14.44 -5.35
C TYR A 106 8.90 14.96 -4.08
N VAL A 107 8.40 16.19 -4.11
CA VAL A 107 7.66 16.81 -3.00
C VAL A 107 6.29 16.21 -2.77
N ASP A 108 5.71 15.54 -3.78
CA ASP A 108 4.42 14.89 -3.67
C ASP A 108 4.57 13.46 -3.13
N ASN A 109 3.49 12.94 -2.57
CA ASN A 109 3.32 11.51 -2.32
C ASN A 109 1.84 11.11 -2.49
N GLY A 110 1.55 9.82 -2.36
CA GLY A 110 0.20 9.31 -2.46
C GLY A 110 0.02 8.01 -1.69
N ILE A 111 -1.22 7.72 -1.34
CA ILE A 111 -1.64 6.46 -0.72
C ILE A 111 -2.60 5.77 -1.68
N LYS A 112 -2.19 4.62 -2.20
CA LYS A 112 -2.99 3.77 -3.08
C LYS A 112 -3.36 2.50 -2.36
N LEU A 113 -4.61 2.07 -2.52
CA LEU A 113 -5.15 0.89 -1.88
C LEU A 113 -5.53 -0.16 -2.91
N PHE A 114 -5.12 -1.40 -2.65
CA PHE A 114 -5.39 -2.58 -3.47
C PHE A 114 -6.15 -3.62 -2.67
N GLY A 115 -7.16 -4.22 -3.25
CA GLY A 115 -7.89 -5.33 -2.66
C GLY A 115 -7.10 -6.65 -2.70
N ARG A 116 -7.69 -7.69 -2.14
CA ARG A 116 -7.19 -9.08 -2.14
C ARG A 116 -6.81 -9.60 -3.52
N ASP A 117 -7.52 -9.15 -4.53
CA ASP A 117 -7.32 -9.50 -5.93
C ASP A 117 -6.13 -8.79 -6.58
N GLY A 118 -5.51 -7.84 -5.86
CA GLY A 118 -4.40 -7.02 -6.35
C GLY A 118 -4.83 -5.88 -7.27
N TYR A 119 -6.14 -5.59 -7.37
CA TYR A 119 -6.66 -4.45 -8.12
C TYR A 119 -6.96 -3.27 -7.20
N LYS A 120 -6.97 -2.06 -7.78
CA LYS A 120 -7.39 -0.84 -7.09
C LYS A 120 -8.79 -1.04 -6.50
N LEU A 121 -9.01 -0.52 -5.30
CA LEU A 121 -10.34 -0.56 -4.68
C LEU A 121 -11.38 0.12 -5.55
N SER A 122 -12.62 -0.39 -5.49
CA SER A 122 -13.76 0.23 -6.18
C SER A 122 -14.08 1.60 -5.57
N ASP A 123 -14.64 2.47 -6.38
CA ASP A 123 -15.10 3.80 -5.96
C ASP A 123 -16.10 3.74 -4.81
N GLU A 124 -16.93 2.69 -4.79
CA GLU A 124 -17.88 2.44 -3.70
C GLU A 124 -17.16 2.17 -2.37
N LEU A 125 -16.10 1.35 -2.41
CA LEU A 125 -15.35 0.99 -1.21
C LEU A 125 -14.49 2.16 -0.71
N GLU A 126 -13.90 2.95 -1.62
CA GLU A 126 -13.23 4.20 -1.28
C GLU A 126 -14.18 5.18 -0.60
N GLY A 127 -15.43 5.30 -1.10
CA GLY A 127 -16.47 6.14 -0.46
C GLY A 127 -16.90 5.65 0.92
N LYS A 128 -16.92 4.33 1.15
CA LYS A 128 -17.13 3.76 2.49
C LYS A 128 -15.98 4.12 3.44
N ILE A 129 -14.74 4.02 2.97
CA ILE A 129 -13.55 4.41 3.75
C ILE A 129 -13.62 5.90 4.13
N GLU A 130 -13.99 6.80 3.21
CA GLU A 130 -14.17 8.22 3.54
C GLU A 130 -15.27 8.45 4.58
N THR A 131 -16.35 7.67 4.53
CA THR A 131 -17.42 7.72 5.53
C THR A 131 -16.89 7.28 6.89
N CYS A 132 -16.11 6.18 6.95
CA CYS A 132 -15.48 5.73 8.20
C CYS A 132 -14.46 6.76 8.71
N LEU A 133 -13.68 7.37 7.80
CA LEU A 133 -12.73 8.42 8.15
C LEU A 133 -13.39 9.61 8.84
N SER A 134 -14.54 10.06 8.34
CA SER A 134 -15.27 11.20 8.90
C SER A 134 -15.88 10.92 10.28
N LYS A 135 -16.26 9.67 10.55
CA LYS A 135 -16.86 9.24 11.81
C LYS A 135 -15.83 8.82 12.86
N GLY A 136 -14.62 8.47 12.42
CA GLY A 136 -13.64 7.77 13.23
C GLY A 136 -14.00 6.29 13.42
N PRO A 137 -13.06 5.47 13.93
CA PRO A 137 -13.31 4.04 14.15
C PRO A 137 -14.31 3.83 15.28
N SER A 138 -15.24 2.89 15.11
CA SER A 138 -16.23 2.51 16.11
C SER A 138 -15.59 1.83 17.33
N ARG A 139 -14.53 1.05 17.10
CA ARG A 139 -13.78 0.34 18.14
C ARG A 139 -12.33 0.09 17.69
N ARG A 140 -11.40 0.35 18.59
CA ARG A 140 -9.99 -0.07 18.46
C ARG A 140 -9.80 -1.49 19.01
N ALA A 141 -8.74 -2.16 18.59
CA ALA A 141 -8.36 -3.45 19.15
C ALA A 141 -8.01 -3.31 20.64
N ILE A 142 -8.39 -4.31 21.44
CA ILE A 142 -7.93 -4.41 22.83
C ILE A 142 -6.44 -4.77 22.84
N PRO A 143 -5.68 -4.57 23.94
CA PRO A 143 -4.24 -4.81 23.96
C PRO A 143 -3.82 -6.20 23.50
N ALA A 144 -4.60 -7.23 23.80
CA ALA A 144 -4.33 -8.62 23.39
C ALA A 144 -4.56 -8.88 21.88
N GLU A 145 -5.30 -8.02 21.20
CA GLU A 145 -5.68 -8.13 19.78
C GLU A 145 -4.90 -7.18 18.86
N LEU A 146 -3.99 -6.37 19.39
CA LEU A 146 -3.16 -5.48 18.57
C LEU A 146 -2.47 -6.24 17.44
N GLY A 147 -2.33 -5.59 16.28
CA GLY A 147 -1.62 -6.13 15.14
C GLY A 147 -0.12 -6.26 15.41
N ARG A 148 0.54 -7.10 14.62
CA ARG A 148 2.01 -7.26 14.65
C ARG A 148 2.60 -6.72 13.36
N VAL A 149 3.85 -6.28 13.43
CA VAL A 149 4.59 -5.79 12.27
C VAL A 149 5.75 -6.71 11.98
N LYS A 150 5.92 -7.07 10.72
CA LYS A 150 7.12 -7.77 10.26
C LYS A 150 7.61 -7.19 8.94
N ARG A 151 8.90 -7.31 8.67
CA ARG A 151 9.49 -7.01 7.37
C ARG A 151 9.61 -8.30 6.57
N LEU A 152 9.37 -8.22 5.26
CA LEU A 152 9.59 -9.29 4.30
C LEU A 152 10.85 -8.95 3.48
N ASP A 153 11.98 -9.52 3.87
CA ASP A 153 13.27 -9.16 3.28
C ASP A 153 13.47 -9.73 1.86
N ASP A 154 12.79 -10.83 1.52
CA ASP A 154 12.82 -11.48 0.21
C ASP A 154 11.75 -10.97 -0.78
N ALA A 155 11.05 -9.90 -0.44
CA ALA A 155 9.95 -9.35 -1.26
C ALA A 155 10.39 -9.03 -2.69
N GLY A 156 11.58 -8.42 -2.87
CA GLY A 156 12.15 -8.11 -4.18
C GLY A 156 12.41 -9.37 -5.00
N GLY A 157 13.01 -10.40 -4.40
CA GLY A 157 13.27 -11.68 -5.06
C GLY A 157 11.99 -12.37 -5.54
N ARG A 158 10.93 -12.34 -4.73
CA ARG A 158 9.61 -12.89 -5.12
C ARG A 158 9.04 -12.19 -6.34
N TYR A 159 9.15 -10.86 -6.39
CA TYR A 159 8.67 -10.10 -7.54
C TYR A 159 9.51 -10.34 -8.79
N ILE A 160 10.84 -10.41 -8.67
CA ILE A 160 11.72 -10.75 -9.78
C ILE A 160 11.35 -12.12 -10.39
N GLU A 161 11.18 -13.14 -9.56
CA GLU A 161 10.80 -14.47 -10.03
C GLU A 161 9.40 -14.46 -10.68
N PHE A 162 8.46 -13.71 -10.14
CA PHE A 162 7.14 -13.53 -10.76
C PHE A 162 7.24 -12.89 -12.15
N VAL A 163 8.01 -11.80 -12.29
CA VAL A 163 8.18 -11.11 -13.57
C VAL A 163 8.89 -12.02 -14.59
N LYS A 164 9.93 -12.74 -14.16
CA LYS A 164 10.64 -13.70 -15.04
C LYS A 164 9.72 -14.75 -15.64
N GLN A 165 8.68 -15.17 -14.92
CA GLN A 165 7.71 -16.15 -15.43
C GLN A 165 6.89 -15.61 -16.62
N SER A 166 6.79 -14.30 -16.79
CA SER A 166 6.11 -13.69 -17.94
C SER A 166 6.95 -13.71 -19.23
N PHE A 167 8.26 -13.97 -19.11
CA PHE A 167 9.15 -14.06 -20.27
C PHE A 167 8.91 -15.40 -21.00
N PRO A 168 8.69 -15.37 -22.33
CA PRO A 168 8.38 -16.59 -23.09
C PRO A 168 9.50 -17.61 -23.00
N ARG A 169 9.14 -18.86 -22.74
CA ARG A 169 10.11 -19.96 -22.67
C ARG A 169 10.80 -20.15 -24.03
N GLY A 170 12.10 -20.32 -24.00
CA GLY A 170 12.92 -20.54 -25.21
C GLY A 170 13.41 -19.28 -25.90
N LEU A 171 12.94 -18.09 -25.50
CA LEU A 171 13.55 -16.84 -25.92
C LEU A 171 14.84 -16.55 -25.14
N ARG A 172 15.78 -15.87 -25.78
CA ARG A 172 17.06 -15.48 -25.22
C ARG A 172 17.35 -14.02 -25.55
N LEU A 173 18.09 -13.38 -24.66
CA LEU A 173 18.50 -11.97 -24.82
C LEU A 173 19.98 -11.84 -25.21
N ASP A 174 20.64 -12.98 -25.55
CA ASP A 174 22.04 -13.00 -25.91
C ASP A 174 22.29 -12.09 -27.11
N GLY A 175 23.36 -11.32 -27.03
CA GLY A 175 23.75 -10.37 -28.08
C GLY A 175 22.98 -9.06 -28.12
N LEU A 176 21.92 -8.89 -27.31
CA LEU A 176 21.22 -7.61 -27.18
C LEU A 176 22.00 -6.64 -26.29
N ARG A 177 22.01 -5.37 -26.68
CA ARG A 177 22.45 -4.27 -25.84
C ARG A 177 21.22 -3.54 -25.31
N ILE A 178 21.02 -3.60 -24.00
CA ILE A 178 19.82 -3.06 -23.35
C ILE A 178 20.22 -1.85 -22.50
N VAL A 179 19.57 -0.73 -22.73
CA VAL A 179 19.69 0.45 -21.87
C VAL A 179 18.39 0.55 -21.08
N VAL A 180 18.52 0.67 -19.76
CA VAL A 180 17.38 0.80 -18.85
C VAL A 180 17.52 2.11 -18.07
N ASP A 181 16.53 2.96 -18.17
CA ASP A 181 16.40 4.17 -17.34
C ASP A 181 15.27 3.96 -16.35
N CYS A 182 15.62 3.75 -15.09
CA CYS A 182 14.66 3.60 -13.99
C CYS A 182 14.29 4.92 -13.34
N ALA A 183 14.79 6.04 -13.84
CA ALA A 183 14.67 7.38 -13.24
C ALA A 183 15.02 7.34 -11.74
N HIS A 184 14.15 7.87 -10.88
CA HIS A 184 14.27 7.80 -9.42
C HIS A 184 13.23 6.83 -8.82
N GLY A 185 12.72 5.91 -9.62
CA GLY A 185 11.68 4.96 -9.24
C GLY A 185 12.13 3.87 -8.28
N ALA A 186 11.22 2.97 -7.96
CA ALA A 186 11.45 1.83 -7.08
C ALA A 186 11.74 0.53 -7.85
N ALA A 187 11.93 0.63 -9.16
CA ALA A 187 12.29 -0.51 -10.02
C ALA A 187 13.80 -0.63 -10.17
#